data_ea1cd97b53f47468dceed3578a87f1bf
#
_entry.id   ea1cd97b53f47468dceed3578a87f1bf
#
_cell.length_a   1.000
_cell.length_b   1.000
_cell.length_c   1.000
_cell.angle_alpha   90.00
_cell.angle_beta   90.00
_cell.angle_gamma   90.00
#
_symmetry.space_group_name_H-M   'P 1'
#
loop_
_entity.id
_entity.type
_entity.pdbx_description
1 polymer ?
#
loop_
_entity_poly.entity_id
_entity_poly.type
_entity_poly.pdbx_seq_one_letter_code
_entity_poly.pdbx_strand_id
1 'polypeptide(L)'
;EAKALSIKTADAAITLDKTAMQSVVKTANGADIQLHVSTGDALSSDQTEIIGDIEQGMVLDVSLTANGTEIHSFNGKVTVSVPFTWTQQGVLQAWYLADDGTKEPVEVAYRDGNAVLTLKHFSTYAIVVKANDPDSGIVSMGENEVTVQKQADAVYYAAALYAEDGRFLAYAASEAAEDE
;
A
#
# COMPACT_ATOMS: atom_id res chain seq x y z
N GLU A 1 -29.61 2.62 -0.13
CA GLU A 1 -28.61 1.77 -0.80
C GLU A 1 -27.25 1.93 -0.12
N ALA A 2 -26.61 0.81 0.21
CA ALA A 2 -25.25 0.84 0.79
C ALA A 2 -24.27 1.42 -0.24
N LYS A 3 -23.40 2.33 0.21
CA LYS A 3 -22.37 2.96 -0.64
C LYS A 3 -21.07 2.14 -0.64
N ALA A 4 -20.82 1.41 0.45
CA ALA A 4 -19.66 0.53 0.62
C ALA A 4 -19.98 -0.54 1.67
N LEU A 5 -19.21 -1.62 1.66
CA LEU A 5 -19.19 -2.63 2.71
C LEU A 5 -17.83 -2.54 3.42
N SER A 6 -17.85 -2.33 4.72
CA SER A 6 -16.64 -2.31 5.54
C SER A 6 -16.66 -3.48 6.53
N ILE A 7 -15.60 -4.27 6.55
CA ILE A 7 -15.40 -5.39 7.45
C ILE A 7 -14.16 -5.09 8.28
N LYS A 8 -14.29 -5.20 9.60
CA LYS A 8 -13.20 -4.94 10.54
C LYS A 8 -12.92 -6.19 11.35
N THR A 9 -11.69 -6.61 11.36
CA THR A 9 -11.16 -7.70 12.20
C THR A 9 -10.19 -7.13 13.24
N ALA A 10 -9.55 -7.99 14.04
CA ALA A 10 -8.50 -7.56 14.96
C ALA A 10 -7.25 -7.05 14.21
N ASP A 11 -6.97 -7.65 13.03
CA ASP A 11 -5.70 -7.49 12.32
C ASP A 11 -5.83 -6.64 11.05
N ALA A 12 -7.05 -6.35 10.59
CA ALA A 12 -7.27 -5.58 9.38
C ALA A 12 -8.65 -4.93 9.31
N ALA A 13 -8.78 -3.89 8.50
CA ALA A 13 -10.05 -3.37 8.05
C ALA A 13 -10.10 -3.38 6.51
N ILE A 14 -11.16 -3.96 5.94
CA ILE A 14 -11.35 -4.06 4.50
C ILE A 14 -12.61 -3.31 4.12
N THR A 15 -12.51 -2.49 3.08
CA THR A 15 -13.63 -1.74 2.54
C THR A 15 -13.76 -2.02 1.05
N LEU A 16 -14.90 -2.56 0.67
CA LEU A 16 -15.30 -2.71 -0.74
C LEU A 16 -16.24 -1.55 -1.09
N ASP A 17 -15.93 -0.81 -2.14
CA ASP A 17 -16.87 0.16 -2.68
C ASP A 17 -18.11 -0.55 -3.29
N LYS A 18 -19.10 0.23 -3.69
CA LYS A 18 -20.34 -0.31 -4.27
C LYS A 18 -20.05 -1.20 -5.49
N THR A 19 -19.13 -0.79 -6.33
CA THR A 19 -18.79 -1.49 -7.58
C THR A 19 -18.09 -2.81 -7.29
N ALA A 20 -17.12 -2.82 -6.37
CA ALA A 20 -16.43 -4.03 -5.94
C ALA A 20 -17.39 -5.02 -5.28
N MET A 21 -18.26 -4.54 -4.39
CA MET A 21 -19.28 -5.37 -3.76
C MET A 21 -20.20 -6.01 -4.80
N GLN A 22 -20.71 -5.24 -5.77
CA GLN A 22 -21.56 -5.75 -6.83
C GLN A 22 -20.83 -6.76 -7.73
N SER A 23 -19.56 -6.52 -8.03
CA SER A 23 -18.73 -7.43 -8.82
C SER A 23 -18.55 -8.77 -8.12
N VAL A 24 -18.19 -8.76 -6.84
CA VAL A 24 -18.04 -9.96 -6.01
C VAL A 24 -19.34 -10.75 -5.91
N VAL A 25 -20.45 -10.10 -5.58
CA VAL A 25 -21.78 -10.75 -5.47
C VAL A 25 -22.21 -11.37 -6.79
N LYS A 26 -21.97 -10.69 -7.91
CA LYS A 26 -22.27 -11.21 -9.25
C LYS A 26 -21.45 -12.46 -9.56
N THR A 27 -20.16 -12.46 -9.24
CA THR A 27 -19.27 -13.61 -9.47
C THR A 27 -19.63 -14.77 -8.56
N ALA A 28 -19.99 -14.51 -7.31
CA ALA A 28 -20.42 -15.54 -6.34
C ALA A 28 -21.75 -16.21 -6.74
N ASN A 29 -22.59 -15.54 -7.53
CA ASN A 29 -23.84 -16.11 -8.07
C ASN A 29 -24.73 -16.79 -7.01
N GLY A 30 -24.89 -16.15 -5.85
CA GLY A 30 -25.67 -16.67 -4.74
C GLY A 30 -24.97 -17.66 -3.83
N ALA A 31 -23.69 -17.96 -4.08
CA ALA A 31 -22.89 -18.78 -3.20
C ALA A 31 -22.49 -18.01 -1.93
N ASP A 32 -22.21 -18.74 -0.85
CA ASP A 32 -21.66 -18.18 0.38
C ASP A 32 -20.24 -17.65 0.14
N ILE A 33 -20.03 -16.40 0.49
CA ILE A 33 -18.75 -15.71 0.32
C ILE A 33 -17.97 -15.77 1.62
N GLN A 34 -16.72 -16.21 1.54
CA GLN A 34 -15.77 -16.19 2.63
C GLN A 34 -14.58 -15.28 2.26
N LEU A 35 -14.32 -14.30 3.11
CA LEU A 35 -13.16 -13.43 3.01
C LEU A 35 -12.15 -13.85 4.08
N HIS A 36 -10.95 -14.15 3.64
CA HIS A 36 -9.82 -14.43 4.52
C HIS A 36 -8.77 -13.34 4.40
N VAL A 37 -8.26 -12.88 5.53
CA VAL A 37 -7.17 -11.93 5.61
C VAL A 37 -6.21 -12.40 6.68
N SER A 38 -4.95 -12.48 6.34
CA SER A 38 -3.89 -12.79 7.28
C SER A 38 -2.68 -11.89 7.05
N THR A 39 -1.96 -11.65 8.11
CA THR A 39 -0.70 -10.90 8.09
C THR A 39 0.42 -11.77 8.63
N GLY A 40 1.60 -11.68 8.02
CA GLY A 40 2.83 -12.31 8.48
C GLY A 40 3.88 -11.24 8.80
N ASP A 41 4.59 -11.41 9.91
CA ASP A 41 5.55 -10.42 10.42
C ASP A 41 6.85 -10.32 9.62
N ALA A 42 7.08 -11.21 8.66
CA ALA A 42 8.28 -11.22 7.84
C ALA A 42 8.02 -11.80 6.45
N LEU A 43 8.80 -11.34 5.49
CA LEU A 43 8.85 -11.92 4.16
C LEU A 43 9.67 -13.22 4.18
N SER A 44 9.31 -14.17 3.31
CA SER A 44 10.14 -15.33 3.04
C SER A 44 11.44 -14.94 2.32
N SER A 45 12.42 -15.84 2.27
CA SER A 45 13.67 -15.60 1.53
C SER A 45 13.41 -15.29 0.06
N ASP A 46 12.51 -16.04 -0.59
CA ASP A 46 12.17 -15.85 -2.00
C ASP A 46 11.49 -14.51 -2.25
N GLN A 47 10.57 -14.11 -1.36
CA GLN A 47 9.91 -12.80 -1.44
C GLN A 47 10.90 -11.65 -1.24
N THR A 48 11.86 -11.81 -0.32
CA THR A 48 12.92 -10.82 -0.10
C THR A 48 13.83 -10.72 -1.32
N GLU A 49 14.16 -11.84 -1.98
CA GLU A 49 14.95 -11.85 -3.21
C GLU A 49 14.25 -11.10 -4.34
N ILE A 50 12.93 -11.28 -4.50
CA ILE A 50 12.12 -10.59 -5.51
C ILE A 50 12.04 -9.09 -5.24
N ILE A 51 11.86 -8.69 -3.97
CA ILE A 51 11.68 -7.27 -3.61
C ILE A 51 13.01 -6.53 -3.55
N GLY A 52 14.07 -7.21 -3.16
CA GLY A 52 15.40 -6.64 -2.91
C GLY A 52 15.54 -6.11 -1.49
N ASP A 53 16.56 -5.28 -1.26
CA ASP A 53 16.91 -4.76 0.06
C ASP A 53 15.74 -4.01 0.72
N ILE A 54 15.37 -4.45 1.92
CA ILE A 54 14.31 -3.88 2.74
C ILE A 54 14.82 -3.67 4.17
N GLU A 55 14.37 -2.60 4.81
CA GLU A 55 14.62 -2.31 6.22
C GLU A 55 13.58 -2.98 7.13
N GLN A 56 12.35 -3.02 6.66
CA GLN A 56 11.22 -3.61 7.36
C GLN A 56 10.23 -4.17 6.35
N GLY A 57 9.53 -5.24 6.68
CA GLY A 57 8.51 -5.80 5.81
C GLY A 57 7.51 -6.67 6.55
N MET A 58 6.32 -6.77 5.98
CA MET A 58 5.27 -7.72 6.36
C MET A 58 4.58 -8.26 5.12
N VAL A 59 3.99 -9.43 5.24
CA VAL A 59 3.15 -10.05 4.21
C VAL A 59 1.68 -9.84 4.58
N LEU A 60 0.88 -9.46 3.61
CA LEU A 60 -0.57 -9.40 3.69
C LEU A 60 -1.15 -10.37 2.67
N ASP A 61 -1.89 -11.37 3.12
CA ASP A 61 -2.66 -12.25 2.26
C ASP A 61 -4.14 -11.91 2.34
N VAL A 62 -4.76 -11.71 1.18
CA VAL A 62 -6.18 -11.42 1.06
C VAL A 62 -6.77 -12.36 0.03
N SER A 63 -7.60 -13.28 0.48
CA SER A 63 -8.30 -14.21 -0.40
C SER A 63 -9.82 -14.15 -0.20
N LEU A 64 -10.55 -14.39 -1.26
CA LEU A 64 -11.99 -14.41 -1.26
C LEU A 64 -12.49 -15.63 -2.02
N THR A 65 -13.37 -16.41 -1.40
CA THR A 65 -13.93 -17.63 -2.01
C THR A 65 -15.44 -17.57 -2.01
N ALA A 66 -16.04 -18.26 -3.01
CA ALA A 66 -17.46 -18.52 -3.08
C ALA A 66 -17.68 -20.03 -3.20
N ASN A 67 -18.28 -20.68 -2.20
CA ASN A 67 -18.39 -22.14 -2.08
C ASN A 67 -17.05 -22.86 -2.29
N GLY A 68 -15.95 -22.31 -1.74
CA GLY A 68 -14.61 -22.87 -1.87
C GLY A 68 -13.90 -22.62 -3.21
N THR A 69 -14.52 -21.90 -4.14
CA THR A 69 -13.88 -21.46 -5.39
C THR A 69 -13.36 -20.04 -5.20
N GLU A 70 -12.10 -19.82 -5.54
CA GLU A 70 -11.47 -18.52 -5.40
C GLU A 70 -12.01 -17.48 -6.39
N ILE A 71 -12.19 -16.25 -5.88
CA ILE A 71 -12.50 -15.08 -6.67
C ILE A 71 -11.29 -14.15 -6.61
N HIS A 72 -10.48 -14.12 -7.65
CA HIS A 72 -9.29 -13.29 -7.72
C HIS A 72 -9.57 -11.86 -8.17
N SER A 73 -10.48 -11.70 -9.15
CA SER A 73 -10.70 -10.41 -9.82
C SER A 73 -12.02 -9.78 -9.44
N PHE A 74 -12.04 -8.47 -9.36
CA PHE A 74 -13.24 -7.66 -9.15
C PHE A 74 -13.12 -6.34 -9.94
N ASN A 75 -14.26 -5.70 -10.15
CA ASN A 75 -14.31 -4.31 -10.62
C ASN A 75 -14.56 -3.40 -9.42
N GLY A 76 -14.12 -2.15 -9.48
CA GLY A 76 -14.25 -1.19 -8.40
C GLY A 76 -12.99 -1.08 -7.52
N LYS A 77 -13.14 -0.56 -6.32
CA LYS A 77 -12.04 -0.31 -5.37
C LYS A 77 -12.21 -1.15 -4.12
N VAL A 78 -11.17 -1.87 -3.75
CA VAL A 78 -11.03 -2.53 -2.45
C VAL A 78 -9.87 -1.89 -1.72
N THR A 79 -10.12 -1.42 -0.50
CA THR A 79 -9.09 -0.84 0.35
C THR A 79 -8.88 -1.73 1.56
N VAL A 80 -7.63 -2.05 1.85
CA VAL A 80 -7.24 -2.82 3.04
C VAL A 80 -6.35 -1.96 3.91
N SER A 81 -6.70 -1.84 5.17
CA SER A 81 -5.92 -1.13 6.20
C SER A 81 -5.43 -2.14 7.22
N VAL A 82 -4.12 -2.22 7.41
CA VAL A 82 -3.47 -3.11 8.37
C VAL A 82 -2.58 -2.31 9.32
N PRO A 83 -2.56 -2.64 10.62
CA PRO A 83 -1.63 -2.03 11.55
C PRO A 83 -0.19 -2.22 11.05
N PHE A 84 0.55 -1.14 10.98
CA PHE A 84 1.94 -1.15 10.53
C PHE A 84 2.73 -0.12 11.31
N THR A 85 3.67 -0.57 12.11
CA THR A 85 4.52 0.34 12.86
C THR A 85 5.73 0.69 12.02
N TRP A 86 5.74 1.89 11.51
CA TRP A 86 6.89 2.39 10.76
C TRP A 86 7.97 2.89 11.73
N THR A 87 8.95 2.05 11.99
CA THR A 87 10.01 2.31 12.98
C THR A 87 11.34 2.76 12.34
N GLN A 88 11.46 2.60 11.04
CA GLN A 88 12.69 2.85 10.29
C GLN A 88 12.54 4.09 9.40
N GLN A 89 13.65 4.77 9.16
CA GLN A 89 13.70 5.78 8.09
C GLN A 89 13.66 5.05 6.74
N GLY A 90 12.89 5.59 5.79
CA GLY A 90 12.76 4.97 4.49
C GLY A 90 11.43 5.28 3.83
N VAL A 91 11.20 4.67 2.69
CA VAL A 91 9.98 4.84 1.89
C VAL A 91 9.09 3.61 2.02
N LEU A 92 7.85 3.83 2.46
CA LEU A 92 6.84 2.79 2.49
C LEU A 92 6.42 2.43 1.06
N GLN A 93 6.47 1.16 0.73
CA GLN A 93 6.07 0.61 -0.55
C GLN A 93 5.20 -0.62 -0.34
N ALA A 94 4.33 -0.90 -1.30
CA ALA A 94 3.61 -2.17 -1.34
C ALA A 94 3.73 -2.81 -2.73
N TRP A 95 3.80 -4.13 -2.73
CA TRP A 95 4.01 -4.94 -3.92
C TRP A 95 3.04 -6.11 -3.94
N TYR A 96 2.39 -6.33 -5.05
CA TYR A 96 1.79 -7.62 -5.37
C TYR A 96 2.91 -8.59 -5.75
N LEU A 97 2.84 -9.81 -5.23
CA LEU A 97 3.79 -10.88 -5.51
C LEU A 97 3.05 -11.97 -6.28
N ALA A 98 3.40 -12.15 -7.54
CA ALA A 98 2.85 -13.21 -8.37
C ALA A 98 3.59 -14.53 -8.17
N ASP A 99 2.89 -15.66 -8.41
CA ASP A 99 3.46 -17.01 -8.27
C ASP A 99 4.63 -17.29 -9.25
N ASP A 100 4.71 -16.54 -10.33
CA ASP A 100 5.80 -16.63 -11.32
C ASP A 100 7.06 -15.85 -10.94
N GLY A 101 7.07 -15.23 -9.75
CA GLY A 101 8.17 -14.41 -9.24
C GLY A 101 8.17 -12.96 -9.76
N THR A 102 7.14 -12.55 -10.49
CA THR A 102 7.00 -11.14 -10.87
C THR A 102 6.38 -10.33 -9.74
N LYS A 103 6.64 -9.01 -9.73
CA LYS A 103 6.04 -8.08 -8.77
C LYS A 103 5.45 -6.88 -9.49
N GLU A 104 4.35 -6.37 -8.95
CA GLU A 104 3.73 -5.13 -9.41
C GLU A 104 3.58 -4.15 -8.24
N PRO A 105 3.82 -2.85 -8.45
CA PRO A 105 3.62 -1.85 -7.41
C PRO A 105 2.13 -1.70 -7.08
N VAL A 106 1.84 -1.56 -5.79
CA VAL A 106 0.49 -1.34 -5.26
C VAL A 106 0.44 0.02 -4.58
N GLU A 107 -0.64 0.74 -4.81
CA GLU A 107 -0.87 2.00 -4.12
C GLU A 107 -0.97 1.77 -2.62
N VAL A 108 -0.13 2.45 -1.85
CA VAL A 108 -0.10 2.39 -0.40
C VAL A 108 0.03 3.78 0.21
N ALA A 109 -0.70 4.02 1.29
CA ALA A 109 -0.57 5.22 2.11
C ALA A 109 -0.39 4.82 3.57
N TYR A 110 0.30 5.65 4.37
CA TYR A 110 0.38 5.47 5.81
C TYR A 110 -0.57 6.45 6.50
N ARG A 111 -1.50 5.92 7.31
CA ARG A 111 -2.50 6.73 8.01
C ARG A 111 -2.80 6.14 9.39
N ASP A 112 -2.75 6.94 10.43
CA ASP A 112 -3.15 6.56 11.80
C ASP A 112 -2.51 5.24 12.29
N GLY A 113 -1.23 5.04 12.02
CA GLY A 113 -0.53 3.81 12.41
C GLY A 113 -0.81 2.59 11.53
N ASN A 114 -1.41 2.79 10.35
CA ASN A 114 -1.77 1.72 9.45
C ASN A 114 -1.19 1.95 8.05
N ALA A 115 -0.79 0.86 7.39
CA ALA A 115 -0.61 0.83 5.96
C ALA A 115 -1.97 0.59 5.29
N VAL A 116 -2.33 1.46 4.36
CA VAL A 116 -3.61 1.44 3.66
C VAL A 116 -3.35 1.18 2.18
N LEU A 117 -3.72 0.00 1.71
CA LEU A 117 -3.51 -0.45 0.33
C LEU A 117 -4.79 -0.32 -0.48
N THR A 118 -4.62 0.04 -1.76
CA THR A 118 -5.70 -0.04 -2.76
C THR A 118 -5.46 -1.25 -3.65
N LEU A 119 -6.32 -2.27 -3.53
CA LEU A 119 -6.17 -3.54 -4.22
C LEU A 119 -6.90 -3.54 -5.57
N LYS A 120 -6.31 -4.22 -6.55
CA LYS A 120 -6.88 -4.50 -7.87
C LYS A 120 -7.42 -5.92 -8.02
N HIS A 121 -6.97 -6.84 -7.18
CA HIS A 121 -7.38 -8.24 -7.10
C HIS A 121 -7.14 -8.77 -5.68
N PHE A 122 -7.65 -9.95 -5.36
CA PHE A 122 -7.34 -10.63 -4.10
C PHE A 122 -6.12 -11.52 -4.29
N SER A 123 -5.10 -11.36 -3.45
CA SER A 123 -3.83 -12.07 -3.55
C SER A 123 -2.92 -11.81 -2.35
N THR A 124 -1.65 -12.21 -2.49
CA THR A 124 -0.57 -11.93 -1.55
C THR A 124 0.16 -10.64 -1.89
N TYR A 125 0.38 -9.83 -0.88
CA TYR A 125 1.06 -8.54 -0.97
C TYR A 125 2.21 -8.46 0.03
N ALA A 126 3.27 -7.77 -0.36
CA ALA A 126 4.31 -7.36 0.57
C ALA A 126 4.18 -5.86 0.85
N ILE A 127 4.20 -5.48 2.12
CA ILE A 127 4.29 -4.10 2.59
C ILE A 127 5.69 -3.95 3.15
N VAL A 128 6.48 -3.05 2.60
CA VAL A 128 7.90 -2.93 2.94
C VAL A 128 8.30 -1.48 3.15
N VAL A 129 9.30 -1.28 3.99
CA VAL A 129 10.06 -0.03 4.07
C VAL A 129 11.40 -0.28 3.40
N LYS A 130 11.66 0.41 2.33
CA LYS A 130 12.99 0.42 1.70
C LYS A 130 13.82 1.57 2.24
N ALA A 131 15.11 1.33 2.40
CA ALA A 131 16.05 2.41 2.61
C ALA A 131 15.83 3.50 1.55
N ASN A 132 16.05 4.74 1.93
CA ASN A 132 16.01 5.82 0.96
C ASN A 132 17.07 5.53 -0.11
N ASP A 133 16.64 5.61 -1.36
CA ASP A 133 17.59 5.71 -2.45
C ASP A 133 18.34 7.03 -2.29
N PRO A 134 19.67 6.99 -2.06
CA PRO A 134 20.44 8.23 -1.93
C PRO A 134 20.29 9.13 -3.16
N ASP A 135 19.96 8.55 -4.32
CA ASP A 135 19.72 9.31 -5.54
C ASP A 135 18.31 9.91 -5.61
N SER A 136 17.36 9.43 -4.81
CA SER A 136 15.99 9.98 -4.78
C SER A 136 15.88 11.30 -4.01
N GLY A 137 16.82 11.56 -3.13
CA GLY A 137 16.81 12.75 -2.27
C GLY A 137 15.74 12.76 -1.19
N ILE A 138 14.84 11.76 -1.12
CA ILE A 138 13.80 11.69 -0.08
C ILE A 138 14.33 10.84 1.08
N VAL A 139 14.40 11.43 2.27
CA VAL A 139 14.87 10.79 3.50
C VAL A 139 13.72 10.14 4.27
N SER A 140 12.59 10.83 4.37
CA SER A 140 11.39 10.28 5.02
C SER A 140 10.12 11.01 4.56
N MET A 141 9.00 10.31 4.68
CA MET A 141 7.66 10.88 4.45
C MET A 141 6.79 10.58 5.66
N GLY A 142 6.31 11.63 6.33
CA GLY A 142 5.31 11.57 7.39
C GLY A 142 3.93 12.03 6.89
N GLU A 143 2.94 12.09 7.80
CA GLU A 143 1.58 12.53 7.43
C GLU A 143 1.52 13.97 6.88
N ASN A 144 2.39 14.85 7.39
CA ASN A 144 2.42 16.27 7.03
C ASN A 144 3.83 16.78 6.74
N GLU A 145 4.81 15.91 6.61
CA GLU A 145 6.21 16.27 6.48
C GLU A 145 6.90 15.36 5.46
N VAL A 146 7.71 15.98 4.61
CA VAL A 146 8.65 15.27 3.73
C VAL A 146 10.04 15.80 4.05
N THR A 147 10.92 14.92 4.49
CA THR A 147 12.34 15.24 4.69
C THR A 147 13.11 14.85 3.45
N VAL A 148 13.87 15.75 2.89
CA VAL A 148 14.72 15.51 1.72
C VAL A 148 16.19 15.63 2.11
N GLN A 149 17.02 14.78 1.55
CA GLN A 149 18.46 14.89 1.68
C GLN A 149 18.97 15.96 0.72
N LYS A 150 19.83 16.85 1.25
CA LYS A 150 20.48 17.85 0.41
C LYS A 150 21.33 17.17 -0.67
N GLN A 151 21.06 17.52 -1.91
CA GLN A 151 21.87 17.13 -3.05
C GLN A 151 22.92 18.23 -3.31
N ALA A 152 24.15 17.84 -3.61
CA ALA A 152 25.27 18.77 -3.72
C ALA A 152 25.02 19.93 -4.70
N ASP A 153 24.28 19.66 -5.79
CA ASP A 153 24.00 20.62 -6.84
C ASP A 153 22.57 21.19 -6.81
N ALA A 154 21.78 20.85 -5.78
CA ALA A 154 20.40 21.34 -5.68
C ALA A 154 20.38 22.81 -5.22
N VAL A 155 19.71 23.64 -6.02
CA VAL A 155 19.46 25.05 -5.70
C VAL A 155 18.14 25.20 -4.97
N TYR A 156 17.15 24.38 -5.31
CA TYR A 156 15.81 24.38 -4.73
C TYR A 156 15.31 22.97 -4.48
N TYR A 157 14.50 22.83 -3.44
CA TYR A 157 13.66 21.66 -3.20
C TYR A 157 12.20 22.07 -3.33
N ALA A 158 11.41 21.24 -3.97
CA ALA A 158 9.99 21.50 -4.13
C ALA A 158 9.19 20.24 -3.83
N ALA A 159 8.08 20.41 -3.12
CA ALA A 159 7.10 19.34 -2.86
C ALA A 159 5.72 19.80 -3.32
N ALA A 160 5.00 18.93 -4.01
CA ALA A 160 3.62 19.15 -4.40
C ALA A 160 2.73 18.09 -3.78
N LEU A 161 1.64 18.52 -3.15
CA LEU A 161 0.64 17.65 -2.53
C LEU A 161 -0.58 17.58 -3.44
N TYR A 162 -1.03 16.35 -3.70
CA TYR A 162 -2.23 16.08 -4.46
C TYR A 162 -3.24 15.29 -3.62
N ALA A 163 -4.52 15.52 -3.85
CA ALA A 163 -5.60 14.69 -3.33
C ALA A 163 -5.61 13.33 -4.05
N GLU A 164 -6.30 12.33 -3.48
CA GLU A 164 -6.48 11.00 -4.08
C GLU A 164 -7.07 11.04 -5.51
N ASP A 165 -7.86 12.06 -5.82
CA ASP A 165 -8.47 12.29 -7.14
C ASP A 165 -7.53 12.96 -8.14
N GLY A 166 -6.26 13.18 -7.77
CA GLY A 166 -5.25 13.86 -8.58
C GLY A 166 -5.33 15.39 -8.54
N ARG A 167 -6.25 15.98 -7.76
CA ARG A 167 -6.40 17.42 -7.65
C ARG A 167 -5.25 18.00 -6.82
N PHE A 168 -4.58 19.00 -7.35
CA PHE A 168 -3.52 19.73 -6.66
C PHE A 168 -4.07 20.41 -5.39
N LEU A 169 -3.39 20.23 -4.26
CA LEU A 169 -3.77 20.78 -2.96
C LEU A 169 -2.83 21.87 -2.48
N ALA A 170 -1.53 21.61 -2.55
CA ALA A 170 -0.52 22.52 -2.02
C ALA A 170 0.83 22.34 -2.72
N TYR A 171 1.65 23.35 -2.61
CA TYR A 171 3.02 23.37 -3.07
C TYR A 171 3.88 24.08 -2.01
N ALA A 172 5.03 23.52 -1.77
CA ALA A 172 6.08 24.13 -0.96
C ALA A 172 7.40 24.06 -1.70
N ALA A 173 8.18 25.12 -1.63
CA ALA A 173 9.56 25.17 -2.11
C ALA A 173 10.45 25.84 -1.08
N SER A 174 11.67 25.36 -1.00
CA SER A 174 12.72 25.95 -0.16
C SER A 174 14.01 26.03 -0.97
N GLU A 175 14.76 27.09 -0.79
CA GLU A 175 16.13 27.14 -1.28
C GLU A 175 16.97 26.13 -0.50
N ALA A 176 17.90 25.48 -1.19
CA ALA A 176 18.91 24.67 -0.51
C ALA A 176 19.78 25.58 0.35
N ALA A 177 19.81 25.32 1.66
CA ALA A 177 20.68 26.10 2.55
C ALA A 177 22.13 25.94 2.10
N GLU A 178 22.85 27.07 2.02
CA GLU A 178 24.31 27.05 1.85
C GLU A 178 24.91 26.45 3.14
N ASP A 179 25.90 25.56 3.01
CA ASP A 179 26.65 25.09 4.16
C ASP A 179 27.55 26.26 4.62
N GLU A 180 27.36 26.72 5.89
CA GLU A 180 28.28 27.64 6.55
C GLU A 180 29.56 26.94 7.02
#